data_3eed8f6bd0f8c1c897dddd6d565fdb1d
#
_entry.id   3eed8f6bd0f8c1c897dddd6d565fdb1d
#
_cell.length_a   1.000
_cell.length_b   1.000
_cell.length_c   1.000
_cell.angle_alpha   90.00
_cell.angle_beta   90.00
_cell.angle_gamma   90.00
#
_symmetry.space_group_name_H-M   'P 1'
#
loop_
_entity.id
_entity.type
_entity.pdbx_description
1 polymer ?
#
loop_
_entity_poly.entity_id
_entity_poly.type
_entity_poly.pdbx_seq_one_letter_code
_entity_poly.pdbx_strand_id
1 'polypeptide(L)'
;MYSEQFFIEGLGCASYIIGCESHGVAAIVDPDRDVQKYIQAAAGRNLRITHIIETHLHADHVSGSTDLAKRTGATIFIHENSGAEFAHQALKNGDVLWLGNIRLEVRHTPGHTPESISLLVSDTTRAQEPWLALTGDTLFVGDIGRPDLVGADSARRLAADMYTSLNQQILPLNDSLLVFPGHGAGSLCGKSIGSMRSTTLGFERRNNPALAERTLEEFVEFATGNLPEQPGNHRRIKDLNRRGPNPLGEVKPRPLTINEAIPHFQRGAALLDTRPRDAFVALHVPGSVHLEADDQLSNRVGFILPPDLPLILLVENEAVYRQVVFSLARVGYDKVTGYLSEGLDAWQAMGLPVASGDIANISPVELHDLIINGNGSRPVVLDVREPWEFAQGHIPGAVLIPLGQLAGRLGELDSEHPVAVVCATGNRSQSAAALLGQKNFKKIYNVTHGTMGWVQHGLPVER
;
A
#
# COMPACT_ATOMS: atom_id res chain seq x y z
N MET A 1 29.00 1.89 -11.11
CA MET A 1 27.60 2.17 -10.75
C MET A 1 27.20 1.32 -9.54
N TYR A 2 26.55 1.91 -8.57
CA TYR A 2 25.88 1.26 -7.46
C TYR A 2 24.37 1.37 -7.66
N SER A 3 23.63 0.30 -7.38
CA SER A 3 22.16 0.29 -7.39
C SER A 3 21.64 -0.63 -6.28
N GLU A 4 20.60 -0.21 -5.59
CA GLU A 4 19.92 -1.00 -4.56
C GLU A 4 18.43 -0.71 -4.64
N GLN A 5 17.61 -1.74 -4.44
CA GLN A 5 16.16 -1.67 -4.35
C GLN A 5 15.73 -1.78 -2.89
N PHE A 6 14.89 -0.87 -2.46
CA PHE A 6 14.16 -0.94 -1.19
C PHE A 6 12.71 -1.32 -1.48
N PHE A 7 12.21 -2.30 -0.78
CA PHE A 7 10.87 -2.83 -1.02
C PHE A 7 10.03 -2.83 0.24
N ILE A 8 8.76 -2.47 0.11
CA ILE A 8 7.76 -2.46 1.19
C ILE A 8 6.75 -3.55 0.89
N GLU A 9 6.89 -4.69 1.56
CA GLU A 9 6.11 -5.91 1.26
C GLU A 9 4.60 -5.68 1.27
N GLY A 10 4.08 -4.98 2.27
CA GLY A 10 2.64 -4.78 2.42
C GLY A 10 1.99 -3.94 1.34
N LEU A 11 2.67 -2.91 0.85
CA LEU A 11 2.19 -2.05 -0.24
C LEU A 11 2.66 -2.53 -1.61
N GLY A 12 3.67 -3.42 -1.64
CA GLY A 12 4.31 -3.84 -2.87
C GLY A 12 5.11 -2.73 -3.55
N CYS A 13 5.46 -1.63 -2.83
CA CYS A 13 6.15 -0.48 -3.39
C CYS A 13 7.66 -0.69 -3.44
N ALA A 14 8.29 -0.26 -4.52
CA ALA A 14 9.74 -0.26 -4.68
C ALA A 14 10.28 1.16 -4.86
N SER A 15 11.39 1.44 -4.19
CA SER A 15 12.19 2.65 -4.35
C SER A 15 13.65 2.27 -4.60
N TYR A 16 14.42 3.19 -5.17
CA TYR A 16 15.76 2.85 -5.66
C TYR A 16 16.79 3.89 -5.26
N ILE A 17 18.01 3.44 -4.97
CA ILE A 17 19.20 4.27 -4.99
C ILE A 17 20.04 3.93 -6.22
N ILE A 18 20.44 4.95 -6.97
CA ILE A 18 21.39 4.85 -8.08
C ILE A 18 22.56 5.75 -7.76
N GLY A 19 23.78 5.18 -7.70
CA GLY A 19 24.96 5.93 -7.26
C GLY A 19 26.16 5.77 -8.18
N CYS A 20 26.94 6.84 -8.28
CA CYS A 20 28.27 6.86 -8.89
C CYS A 20 29.34 6.92 -7.81
N GLU A 21 29.93 5.78 -7.44
CA GLU A 21 30.91 5.69 -6.36
C GLU A 21 32.18 6.52 -6.66
N SER A 22 32.61 6.59 -7.93
CA SER A 22 33.78 7.40 -8.32
C SER A 22 33.59 8.92 -8.15
N HIS A 23 32.34 9.38 -8.12
CA HIS A 23 32.01 10.81 -7.91
C HIS A 23 31.33 11.07 -6.56
N GLY A 24 31.08 10.06 -5.77
CA GLY A 24 30.47 10.18 -4.43
C GLY A 24 29.07 10.78 -4.45
N VAL A 25 28.26 10.53 -5.50
CA VAL A 25 26.92 11.10 -5.66
C VAL A 25 25.87 10.02 -5.95
N ALA A 26 24.65 10.27 -5.49
CA ALA A 26 23.52 9.36 -5.70
C ALA A 26 22.21 10.09 -5.98
N ALA A 27 21.30 9.39 -6.66
CA ALA A 27 19.88 9.71 -6.76
C ALA A 27 19.07 8.69 -5.97
N ILE A 28 17.96 9.14 -5.38
CA ILE A 28 16.90 8.30 -4.85
C ILE A 28 15.67 8.45 -5.76
N VAL A 29 15.07 7.34 -6.13
CA VAL A 29 13.86 7.30 -6.98
C VAL A 29 12.72 6.74 -6.15
N ASP A 30 11.59 7.45 -6.13
CA ASP A 30 10.34 7.14 -5.44
C ASP A 30 10.52 6.83 -3.94
N PRO A 31 11.11 7.74 -3.13
CA PRO A 31 11.36 7.47 -1.72
C PRO A 31 10.08 7.38 -0.90
N ASP A 32 9.99 6.40 -0.01
CA ASP A 32 8.94 6.34 1.00
C ASP A 32 9.24 7.22 2.23
N ARG A 33 8.32 7.25 3.19
CA ARG A 33 8.39 8.08 4.40
C ARG A 33 9.53 7.73 5.37
N ASP A 34 10.10 6.51 5.31
CA ASP A 34 11.31 6.15 6.06
C ASP A 34 12.56 6.56 5.30
N VAL A 35 12.82 7.86 5.26
CA VAL A 35 13.96 8.41 4.52
C VAL A 35 15.32 8.09 5.16
N GLN A 36 15.34 7.65 6.43
CA GLN A 36 16.58 7.34 7.12
C GLN A 36 17.33 6.18 6.47
N LYS A 37 16.62 5.18 5.95
CA LYS A 37 17.24 4.03 5.26
C LYS A 37 18.05 4.46 4.03
N TYR A 38 17.57 5.42 3.24
CA TYR A 38 18.29 5.92 2.07
C TYR A 38 19.54 6.70 2.46
N ILE A 39 19.44 7.54 3.51
CA ILE A 39 20.60 8.29 4.04
C ILE A 39 21.67 7.32 4.54
N GLN A 40 21.28 6.27 5.26
CA GLN A 40 22.22 5.27 5.76
C GLN A 40 22.86 4.45 4.63
N ALA A 41 22.08 4.01 3.63
CA ALA A 41 22.60 3.27 2.48
C ALA A 41 23.60 4.11 1.69
N ALA A 42 23.28 5.38 1.42
CA ALA A 42 24.18 6.29 0.73
C ALA A 42 25.46 6.54 1.54
N ALA A 43 25.34 6.82 2.85
CA ALA A 43 26.47 7.03 3.74
C ALA A 43 27.40 5.81 3.83
N GLY A 44 26.82 4.59 3.89
CA GLY A 44 27.56 3.34 3.90
C GLY A 44 28.40 3.08 2.63
N ARG A 45 28.15 3.83 1.56
CA ARG A 45 28.89 3.82 0.29
C ARG A 45 29.68 5.10 0.02
N ASN A 46 29.77 5.99 1.00
CA ASN A 46 30.36 7.33 0.84
C ASN A 46 29.70 8.14 -0.30
N LEU A 47 28.39 7.99 -0.49
CA LEU A 47 27.60 8.70 -1.48
C LEU A 47 26.83 9.85 -0.83
N ARG A 48 26.81 11.01 -1.48
CA ARG A 48 25.94 12.13 -1.14
C ARG A 48 24.70 12.11 -2.02
N ILE A 49 23.53 12.08 -1.43
CA ILE A 49 22.27 12.19 -2.16
C ILE A 49 22.15 13.61 -2.71
N THR A 50 22.06 13.74 -4.02
CA THR A 50 21.98 15.02 -4.74
C THR A 50 20.71 15.19 -5.55
N HIS A 51 20.08 14.06 -5.92
CA HIS A 51 18.87 14.00 -6.72
C HIS A 51 17.83 13.14 -6.00
N ILE A 52 16.59 13.57 -6.05
CA ILE A 52 15.42 12.82 -5.66
C ILE A 52 14.48 12.88 -6.84
N ILE A 53 14.05 11.74 -7.36
CA ILE A 53 13.26 11.68 -8.59
C ILE A 53 11.95 10.96 -8.27
N GLU A 54 10.83 11.61 -8.56
CA GLU A 54 9.51 10.98 -8.54
C GLU A 54 9.16 10.53 -9.94
N THR A 55 8.86 9.25 -10.12
CA THR A 55 8.39 8.74 -11.41
C THR A 55 7.00 9.24 -11.73
N HIS A 56 6.18 9.46 -10.71
CA HIS A 56 4.82 10.01 -10.80
C HIS A 56 4.34 10.47 -9.41
N LEU A 57 3.18 11.08 -9.33
CA LEU A 57 2.50 11.35 -8.04
C LEU A 57 1.77 10.09 -7.57
N HIS A 58 2.37 9.38 -6.63
CA HIS A 58 1.86 8.14 -6.06
C HIS A 58 0.47 8.32 -5.44
N ALA A 59 -0.41 7.34 -5.63
CA ALA A 59 -1.75 7.31 -5.03
C ALA A 59 -1.86 6.31 -3.87
N ASP A 60 -0.97 5.35 -3.80
CA ASP A 60 -0.95 4.25 -2.83
C ASP A 60 -0.13 4.56 -1.58
N HIS A 61 0.89 5.41 -1.71
CA HIS A 61 1.70 5.84 -0.57
C HIS A 61 2.11 7.33 -0.64
N VAL A 62 2.35 7.90 0.53
CA VAL A 62 2.87 9.27 0.67
C VAL A 62 4.38 9.24 0.48
N SER A 63 4.88 10.05 -0.45
CA SER A 63 6.30 10.16 -0.73
C SER A 63 7.10 10.77 0.43
N GLY A 64 8.36 10.32 0.56
CA GLY A 64 9.36 10.89 1.46
C GLY A 64 10.21 12.00 0.83
N SER A 65 9.95 12.40 -0.41
CA SER A 65 10.83 13.30 -1.18
C SER A 65 11.08 14.65 -0.49
N THR A 66 10.04 15.27 0.06
CA THR A 66 10.15 16.56 0.76
C THR A 66 10.96 16.46 2.05
N ASP A 67 10.81 15.35 2.80
CA ASP A 67 11.59 15.11 4.01
C ASP A 67 13.05 14.79 3.66
N LEU A 68 13.28 13.95 2.66
CA LEU A 68 14.62 13.61 2.19
C LEU A 68 15.35 14.84 1.65
N ALA A 69 14.68 15.68 0.86
CA ALA A 69 15.25 16.94 0.36
C ALA A 69 15.63 17.88 1.50
N LYS A 70 14.76 18.04 2.49
CA LYS A 70 15.02 18.87 3.67
C LYS A 70 16.26 18.40 4.46
N ARG A 71 16.48 17.08 4.54
CA ARG A 71 17.56 16.47 5.34
C ARG A 71 18.89 16.40 4.60
N THR A 72 18.88 16.32 3.27
CA THR A 72 20.08 16.12 2.45
C THR A 72 20.50 17.35 1.65
N GLY A 73 19.59 18.29 1.43
CA GLY A 73 19.76 19.40 0.50
C GLY A 73 19.66 18.99 -0.98
N ALA A 74 19.20 17.76 -1.25
CA ALA A 74 19.02 17.25 -2.61
C ALA A 74 17.86 17.95 -3.32
N THR A 75 17.97 18.08 -4.65
CA THR A 75 16.91 18.63 -5.51
C THR A 75 15.89 17.54 -5.85
N ILE A 76 14.59 17.88 -5.76
CA ILE A 76 13.51 17.02 -6.22
C ILE A 76 13.27 17.27 -7.70
N PHE A 77 13.08 16.20 -8.46
CA PHE A 77 12.76 16.20 -9.89
C PHE A 77 11.47 15.43 -10.12
N ILE A 78 10.56 15.98 -10.91
CA ILE A 78 9.32 15.35 -11.33
C ILE A 78 8.90 15.91 -12.70
N HIS A 79 8.11 15.18 -13.47
CA HIS A 79 7.67 15.61 -14.78
C HIS A 79 6.83 16.91 -14.74
N GLU A 80 6.99 17.79 -15.75
CA GLU A 80 6.31 19.10 -15.82
C GLU A 80 4.78 19.04 -15.74
N ASN A 81 4.18 17.92 -16.16
CA ASN A 81 2.73 17.71 -16.14
C ASN A 81 2.20 17.24 -14.77
N SER A 82 3.05 17.12 -13.73
CA SER A 82 2.66 16.61 -12.41
C SER A 82 1.66 17.51 -11.67
N GLY A 83 1.72 18.81 -11.92
CA GLY A 83 0.98 19.80 -11.13
C GLY A 83 1.42 19.87 -9.66
N ALA A 84 2.64 19.42 -9.34
CA ALA A 84 3.21 19.47 -8.00
C ALA A 84 3.36 20.90 -7.50
N GLU A 85 2.94 21.16 -6.26
CA GLU A 85 2.91 22.50 -5.64
C GLU A 85 4.14 22.76 -4.74
N PHE A 86 4.99 21.75 -4.53
CA PHE A 86 6.24 21.89 -3.78
C PHE A 86 7.42 22.27 -4.67
N ALA A 87 8.52 22.75 -4.06
CA ALA A 87 9.71 23.13 -4.79
C ALA A 87 10.36 21.92 -5.48
N HIS A 88 10.48 21.96 -6.81
CA HIS A 88 11.07 20.90 -7.63
C HIS A 88 11.67 21.48 -8.91
N GLN A 89 12.46 20.67 -9.62
CA GLN A 89 12.85 20.90 -11.01
C GLN A 89 11.98 20.02 -11.93
N ALA A 90 11.38 20.68 -12.92
CA ALA A 90 10.53 19.99 -13.89
C ALA A 90 11.38 19.20 -14.89
N LEU A 91 10.95 17.98 -15.17
CA LEU A 91 11.52 17.08 -16.19
C LEU A 91 10.65 17.03 -17.44
N LYS A 92 11.28 16.81 -18.58
CA LYS A 92 10.67 16.59 -19.89
C LYS A 92 11.16 15.30 -20.52
N ASN A 93 10.42 14.80 -21.50
CA ASN A 93 10.87 13.67 -22.29
C ASN A 93 12.22 13.95 -22.97
N GLY A 94 13.18 13.05 -22.81
CA GLY A 94 14.53 13.15 -23.35
C GLY A 94 15.52 13.94 -22.49
N ASP A 95 15.09 14.54 -21.37
CA ASP A 95 16.03 15.18 -20.44
C ASP A 95 17.03 14.15 -19.89
N VAL A 96 18.22 14.63 -19.58
CA VAL A 96 19.31 13.79 -19.05
C VAL A 96 19.81 14.36 -17.74
N LEU A 97 19.73 13.58 -16.68
CA LEU A 97 20.38 13.87 -15.39
C LEU A 97 21.70 13.11 -15.30
N TRP A 98 22.72 13.77 -14.74
CA TRP A 98 24.04 13.19 -14.60
C TRP A 98 24.44 12.99 -13.14
N LEU A 99 24.77 11.78 -12.78
CA LEU A 99 25.37 11.41 -11.50
C LEU A 99 26.83 10.99 -11.74
N GLY A 100 27.72 11.97 -11.92
CA GLY A 100 29.08 11.66 -12.38
C GLY A 100 29.10 10.94 -13.72
N ASN A 101 29.48 9.65 -13.74
CA ASN A 101 29.53 8.83 -14.94
C ASN A 101 28.20 8.10 -15.22
N ILE A 102 27.19 8.27 -14.41
CA ILE A 102 25.89 7.64 -14.61
C ILE A 102 24.95 8.65 -15.28
N ARG A 103 24.39 8.20 -16.40
CA ARG A 103 23.42 8.94 -17.20
C ARG A 103 22.02 8.39 -16.92
N LEU A 104 21.11 9.27 -16.47
CA LEU A 104 19.71 8.97 -16.30
C LEU A 104 18.93 9.72 -17.38
N GLU A 105 18.38 9.03 -18.34
CA GLU A 105 17.57 9.59 -19.41
C GLU A 105 16.09 9.44 -19.10
N VAL A 106 15.35 10.53 -19.15
CA VAL A 106 13.93 10.60 -18.87
C VAL A 106 13.12 10.18 -20.11
N ARG A 107 12.22 9.21 -19.94
CA ARG A 107 11.20 8.85 -20.91
C ARG A 107 9.84 9.21 -20.33
N HIS A 108 9.12 10.13 -20.99
CA HIS A 108 7.73 10.41 -20.62
C HIS A 108 6.85 9.24 -21.06
N THR A 109 6.26 8.56 -20.08
CA THR A 109 5.48 7.32 -20.27
C THR A 109 4.09 7.45 -19.60
N PRO A 110 3.24 8.41 -20.08
CA PRO A 110 1.90 8.60 -19.53
C PRO A 110 1.05 7.33 -19.73
N GLY A 111 0.08 7.15 -18.83
CA GLY A 111 -0.83 6.00 -18.88
C GLY A 111 -1.36 5.60 -17.52
N HIS A 112 -0.49 5.30 -16.57
CA HIS A 112 -0.87 5.14 -15.16
C HIS A 112 -1.29 6.50 -14.58
N THR A 113 -0.45 7.51 -14.79
CA THR A 113 -0.79 8.92 -14.58
C THR A 113 -0.34 9.75 -15.78
N PRO A 114 -0.85 11.01 -15.96
CA PRO A 114 -0.46 11.86 -17.09
C PRO A 114 1.02 12.27 -17.05
N GLU A 115 1.61 12.34 -15.87
CA GLU A 115 2.99 12.76 -15.60
C GLU A 115 3.99 11.62 -15.51
N SER A 116 3.57 10.37 -15.61
CA SER A 116 4.44 9.19 -15.42
C SER A 116 5.68 9.24 -16.31
N ILE A 117 6.84 8.93 -15.72
CA ILE A 117 8.10 8.78 -16.43
C ILE A 117 8.75 7.42 -16.13
N SER A 118 9.56 6.96 -17.06
CA SER A 118 10.53 5.91 -16.88
C SER A 118 11.95 6.48 -17.01
N LEU A 119 12.92 5.93 -16.29
CA LEU A 119 14.32 6.36 -16.33
C LEU A 119 15.19 5.29 -16.94
N LEU A 120 15.90 5.61 -18.02
CA LEU A 120 16.91 4.74 -18.60
C LEU A 120 18.28 5.05 -18.00
N VAL A 121 18.91 4.04 -17.39
CA VAL A 121 20.15 4.21 -16.64
C VAL A 121 21.33 3.58 -17.39
N SER A 122 22.33 4.39 -17.71
CA SER A 122 23.59 3.97 -18.36
C SER A 122 24.77 4.27 -17.43
N ASP A 123 25.70 3.33 -17.33
CA ASP A 123 27.04 3.56 -16.82
C ASP A 123 27.98 3.84 -18.00
N THR A 124 28.23 5.10 -18.28
CA THR A 124 28.99 5.55 -19.48
C THR A 124 30.45 5.13 -19.45
N THR A 125 30.96 4.62 -18.32
CA THR A 125 32.29 4.00 -18.27
C THR A 125 32.32 2.59 -18.87
N ARG A 126 31.14 1.98 -19.07
CA ARG A 126 30.98 0.61 -19.61
C ARG A 126 30.31 0.58 -20.97
N ALA A 127 29.18 1.29 -21.11
CA ALA A 127 28.41 1.34 -22.34
C ALA A 127 27.62 2.65 -22.44
N GLN A 128 27.30 3.07 -23.67
CA GLN A 128 26.39 4.20 -23.90
C GLN A 128 24.92 3.79 -23.83
N GLU A 129 24.65 2.51 -24.15
CA GLU A 129 23.31 1.94 -24.07
C GLU A 129 22.85 1.81 -22.61
N PRO A 130 21.55 1.96 -22.34
CA PRO A 130 21.02 1.76 -21.01
C PRO A 130 21.13 0.31 -20.57
N TRP A 131 21.57 0.10 -19.34
CA TRP A 131 21.65 -1.22 -18.73
C TRP A 131 20.37 -1.61 -18.02
N LEU A 132 19.71 -0.63 -17.36
CA LEU A 132 18.45 -0.87 -16.68
C LEU A 132 17.47 0.28 -16.92
N ALA A 133 16.19 -0.03 -16.77
CA ALA A 133 15.11 0.94 -16.73
C ALA A 133 14.39 0.87 -15.39
N LEU A 134 14.21 2.05 -14.76
CA LEU A 134 13.27 2.23 -13.65
C LEU A 134 11.94 2.65 -14.29
N THR A 135 10.99 1.74 -14.39
CA THR A 135 9.77 1.94 -15.19
C THR A 135 8.64 2.58 -14.44
N GLY A 136 8.83 2.87 -13.13
CA GLY A 136 7.73 3.32 -12.30
C GLY A 136 6.53 2.38 -12.47
N ASP A 137 5.37 2.96 -12.67
CA ASP A 137 4.12 2.23 -12.87
C ASP A 137 3.69 2.13 -14.36
N THR A 138 4.68 2.15 -15.27
CA THR A 138 4.42 1.92 -16.69
C THR A 138 4.42 0.44 -17.03
N LEU A 139 5.49 -0.27 -16.67
CA LEU A 139 5.66 -1.70 -16.94
C LEU A 139 6.06 -2.42 -15.65
N PHE A 140 5.30 -3.45 -15.30
CA PHE A 140 5.56 -4.35 -14.18
C PHE A 140 6.05 -5.72 -14.65
N VAL A 141 6.41 -6.57 -13.72
CA VAL A 141 6.64 -7.99 -14.00
C VAL A 141 5.30 -8.67 -14.26
N GLY A 142 5.06 -9.05 -15.51
CA GLY A 142 3.84 -9.74 -15.94
C GLY A 142 2.59 -8.87 -16.03
N ASP A 143 2.68 -7.54 -15.84
CA ASP A 143 1.54 -6.62 -15.84
C ASP A 143 1.94 -5.21 -16.27
N ILE A 144 0.99 -4.28 -16.26
CA ILE A 144 1.15 -2.83 -16.47
C ILE A 144 0.38 -2.05 -15.40
N GLY A 145 0.71 -0.78 -15.23
CA GLY A 145 -0.03 0.12 -14.35
C GLY A 145 -1.47 0.34 -14.76
N ARG A 146 -2.38 0.39 -13.78
CA ARG A 146 -3.81 0.68 -14.00
C ARG A 146 -4.02 2.12 -14.44
N PRO A 147 -4.90 2.41 -15.43
CA PRO A 147 -5.06 3.75 -15.98
C PRO A 147 -6.17 4.59 -15.31
N ASP A 148 -6.85 4.10 -14.28
CA ASP A 148 -8.07 4.71 -13.72
C ASP A 148 -7.87 5.54 -12.45
N LEU A 149 -6.62 5.73 -11.97
CA LEU A 149 -6.34 6.46 -10.73
C LEU A 149 -6.71 7.96 -10.75
N VAL A 150 -6.90 8.52 -11.92
CA VAL A 150 -7.29 9.93 -12.09
C VAL A 150 -8.81 10.09 -12.26
N GLY A 151 -9.54 8.98 -12.23
CA GLY A 151 -11.00 8.91 -12.39
C GLY A 151 -11.44 8.15 -13.63
N ALA A 152 -12.62 7.57 -13.57
CA ALA A 152 -13.18 6.72 -14.61
C ALA A 152 -13.26 7.43 -15.99
N ASP A 153 -13.60 8.72 -16.00
CA ASP A 153 -13.71 9.52 -17.24
C ASP A 153 -12.36 9.63 -17.97
N SER A 154 -11.25 9.53 -17.28
CA SER A 154 -9.90 9.61 -17.84
C SER A 154 -9.31 8.24 -18.20
N ALA A 155 -9.87 7.13 -17.69
CA ALA A 155 -9.29 5.81 -17.78
C ALA A 155 -9.03 5.35 -19.22
N ARG A 156 -10.00 5.53 -20.13
CA ARG A 156 -9.84 5.15 -21.54
C ARG A 156 -8.75 5.97 -22.26
N ARG A 157 -8.66 7.26 -21.98
CA ARG A 157 -7.61 8.14 -22.53
C ARG A 157 -6.23 7.71 -22.01
N LEU A 158 -6.11 7.50 -20.68
CA LEU A 158 -4.85 7.06 -20.07
C LEU A 158 -4.43 5.66 -20.54
N ALA A 159 -5.39 4.76 -20.78
CA ALA A 159 -5.09 3.46 -21.38
C ALA A 159 -4.53 3.61 -22.81
N ALA A 160 -5.06 4.55 -23.61
CA ALA A 160 -4.51 4.86 -24.93
C ALA A 160 -3.12 5.50 -24.85
N ASP A 161 -2.90 6.38 -23.87
CA ASP A 161 -1.58 6.96 -23.59
C ASP A 161 -0.59 5.86 -23.18
N MET A 162 -0.99 4.88 -22.33
CA MET A 162 -0.19 3.72 -21.94
C MET A 162 0.22 2.87 -23.14
N TYR A 163 -0.74 2.58 -24.03
CA TYR A 163 -0.45 1.88 -25.29
C TYR A 163 0.65 2.57 -26.09
N THR A 164 0.52 3.88 -26.25
CA THR A 164 1.50 4.71 -26.96
C THR A 164 2.87 4.69 -26.26
N SER A 165 2.87 4.87 -24.95
CA SER A 165 4.07 4.87 -24.10
C SER A 165 4.84 3.55 -24.21
N LEU A 166 4.15 2.42 -24.10
CA LEU A 166 4.74 1.10 -24.22
C LEU A 166 5.34 0.90 -25.62
N ASN A 167 4.58 1.17 -26.67
CA ASN A 167 5.02 0.90 -28.05
C ASN A 167 6.10 1.86 -28.56
N GLN A 168 6.13 3.10 -28.09
CA GLN A 168 7.08 4.11 -28.62
C GLN A 168 8.28 4.35 -27.70
N GLN A 169 8.13 4.20 -26.36
CA GLN A 169 9.19 4.55 -25.41
C GLN A 169 9.89 3.32 -24.81
N ILE A 170 9.20 2.19 -24.64
CA ILE A 170 9.71 1.03 -23.91
C ILE A 170 10.04 -0.13 -24.86
N LEU A 171 9.07 -0.59 -25.65
CA LEU A 171 9.24 -1.77 -26.50
C LEU A 171 10.31 -1.65 -27.59
N PRO A 172 10.70 -0.46 -28.11
CA PRO A 172 11.82 -0.35 -29.05
C PRO A 172 13.21 -0.59 -28.43
N LEU A 173 13.31 -0.65 -27.07
CA LEU A 173 14.57 -0.86 -26.38
C LEU A 173 15.05 -2.32 -26.48
N ASN A 174 16.31 -2.56 -26.11
CA ASN A 174 16.97 -3.87 -26.23
C ASN A 174 16.35 -4.90 -25.26
N ASP A 175 16.20 -6.14 -25.71
CA ASP A 175 15.68 -7.26 -24.92
C ASP A 175 16.49 -7.57 -23.65
N SER A 176 17.79 -7.25 -23.63
CA SER A 176 18.66 -7.45 -22.47
C SER A 176 18.50 -6.40 -21.38
N LEU A 177 17.70 -5.33 -21.63
CA LEU A 177 17.46 -4.27 -20.66
C LEU A 177 16.79 -4.85 -19.41
N LEU A 178 17.38 -4.62 -18.25
CA LEU A 178 16.79 -4.96 -16.97
C LEU A 178 15.65 -3.99 -16.65
N VAL A 179 14.53 -4.51 -16.23
CA VAL A 179 13.34 -3.73 -15.85
C VAL A 179 13.15 -3.80 -14.33
N PHE A 180 13.14 -2.65 -13.71
CA PHE A 180 12.91 -2.44 -12.26
C PHE A 180 11.67 -1.58 -12.08
N PRO A 181 10.51 -2.18 -11.77
CA PRO A 181 9.23 -1.49 -11.68
C PRO A 181 9.03 -0.75 -10.34
N GLY A 182 8.10 0.20 -10.31
CA GLY A 182 7.68 0.86 -9.06
C GLY A 182 6.95 -0.05 -8.08
N HIS A 183 6.35 -1.15 -8.57
CA HIS A 183 5.60 -2.10 -7.74
C HIS A 183 5.87 -3.55 -8.08
N GLY A 184 5.65 -4.41 -7.07
CA GLY A 184 5.64 -5.86 -7.15
C GLY A 184 4.33 -6.45 -6.64
N ALA A 185 4.32 -7.78 -6.43
CA ALA A 185 3.15 -8.52 -5.94
C ALA A 185 2.61 -7.92 -4.63
N GLY A 186 1.29 -7.85 -4.52
CA GLY A 186 0.58 -7.28 -3.37
C GLY A 186 0.12 -5.83 -3.58
N SER A 187 0.65 -5.12 -4.58
CA SER A 187 0.21 -3.77 -4.92
C SER A 187 -1.15 -3.78 -5.65
N LEU A 188 -1.92 -2.72 -5.38
CA LEU A 188 -3.19 -2.44 -6.05
C LEU A 188 -3.03 -1.55 -7.31
N CYS A 189 -1.79 -1.23 -7.68
CA CYS A 189 -1.48 -0.44 -8.88
C CYS A 189 -1.50 -1.23 -10.19
N GLY A 190 -1.64 -2.56 -10.14
CA GLY A 190 -1.86 -3.45 -11.27
C GLY A 190 -2.93 -4.49 -10.99
N LYS A 191 -3.22 -5.36 -11.97
CA LYS A 191 -4.22 -6.42 -11.84
C LYS A 191 -3.63 -7.72 -11.28
N SER A 192 -2.41 -8.06 -11.75
CA SER A 192 -1.79 -9.36 -11.47
C SER A 192 -0.25 -9.28 -11.55
N ILE A 193 0.32 -8.40 -10.74
CA ILE A 193 1.77 -8.19 -10.72
C ILE A 193 2.47 -9.43 -10.18
N GLY A 194 3.50 -9.90 -10.91
CA GLY A 194 4.31 -11.06 -10.56
C GLY A 194 5.14 -10.87 -9.29
N SER A 195 5.53 -11.99 -8.67
CA SER A 195 6.28 -11.99 -7.40
C SER A 195 7.76 -11.62 -7.54
N MET A 196 8.31 -11.67 -8.74
CA MET A 196 9.70 -11.26 -9.00
C MET A 196 9.80 -9.73 -8.93
N ARG A 197 10.88 -9.23 -8.35
CA ARG A 197 11.11 -7.77 -8.14
C ARG A 197 11.75 -7.05 -9.31
N SER A 198 12.20 -7.82 -10.30
CA SER A 198 12.79 -7.32 -11.56
C SER A 198 12.65 -8.37 -12.65
N THR A 199 12.80 -7.93 -13.89
CA THR A 199 12.71 -8.79 -15.08
C THR A 199 13.62 -8.26 -16.18
N THR A 200 13.53 -8.81 -17.39
CA THR A 200 14.14 -8.23 -18.60
C THR A 200 13.05 -7.84 -19.59
N LEU A 201 13.29 -6.80 -20.37
CA LEU A 201 12.34 -6.37 -21.39
C LEU A 201 12.01 -7.50 -22.39
N GLY A 202 12.99 -8.29 -22.77
CA GLY A 202 12.78 -9.43 -23.65
C GLY A 202 11.94 -10.54 -23.04
N PHE A 203 11.98 -10.75 -21.72
CA PHE A 203 11.07 -11.69 -21.05
C PHE A 203 9.64 -11.15 -21.08
N GLU A 204 9.46 -9.88 -20.69
CA GLU A 204 8.14 -9.25 -20.67
C GLU A 204 7.49 -9.20 -22.04
N ARG A 205 8.24 -8.84 -23.08
CA ARG A 205 7.75 -8.81 -24.46
C ARG A 205 7.14 -10.14 -24.92
N ARG A 206 7.65 -11.26 -24.45
CA ARG A 206 7.19 -12.61 -24.82
C ARG A 206 6.11 -13.17 -23.90
N ASN A 207 6.09 -12.76 -22.63
CA ASN A 207 5.31 -13.46 -21.61
C ASN A 207 4.31 -12.56 -20.86
N ASN A 208 4.43 -11.23 -20.95
CA ASN A 208 3.50 -10.33 -20.28
C ASN A 208 2.18 -10.26 -21.08
N PRO A 209 1.04 -10.67 -20.48
CA PRO A 209 -0.25 -10.63 -21.18
C PRO A 209 -0.66 -9.23 -21.64
N ALA A 210 -0.20 -8.17 -20.94
CA ALA A 210 -0.50 -6.80 -21.32
C ALA A 210 0.24 -6.36 -22.61
N LEU A 211 1.36 -7.00 -22.94
CA LEU A 211 2.18 -6.70 -24.12
C LEU A 211 1.83 -7.59 -25.32
N ALA A 212 0.84 -8.49 -25.21
CA ALA A 212 0.37 -9.27 -26.35
C ALA A 212 -0.12 -8.32 -27.47
N GLU A 213 0.07 -8.76 -28.71
CA GLU A 213 -0.34 -7.98 -29.89
C GLU A 213 -1.84 -7.68 -29.85
N ARG A 214 -2.19 -6.40 -29.88
CA ARG A 214 -3.56 -5.88 -29.85
C ARG A 214 -3.66 -4.59 -30.65
N THR A 215 -4.82 -4.33 -31.20
CA THR A 215 -5.19 -2.98 -31.63
C THR A 215 -5.31 -2.04 -30.44
N LEU A 216 -5.26 -0.74 -30.68
CA LEU A 216 -5.44 0.27 -29.63
C LEU A 216 -6.76 0.06 -28.85
N GLU A 217 -7.85 -0.22 -29.56
CA GLU A 217 -9.17 -0.40 -28.92
C GLU A 217 -9.20 -1.65 -28.04
N GLU A 218 -8.69 -2.77 -28.53
CA GLU A 218 -8.56 -4.02 -27.75
C GLU A 218 -7.67 -3.85 -26.52
N PHE A 219 -6.60 -3.06 -26.63
CA PHE A 219 -5.75 -2.75 -25.49
C PHE A 219 -6.48 -1.88 -24.46
N VAL A 220 -7.23 -0.87 -24.91
CA VAL A 220 -8.01 -0.01 -24.01
C VAL A 220 -9.05 -0.86 -23.24
N GLU A 221 -9.77 -1.74 -23.92
CA GLU A 221 -10.72 -2.67 -23.27
C GLU A 221 -10.00 -3.59 -22.26
N PHE A 222 -8.86 -4.15 -22.65
CA PHE A 222 -8.03 -4.96 -21.75
C PHE A 222 -7.57 -4.17 -20.52
N ALA A 223 -7.00 -2.98 -20.71
CA ALA A 223 -6.41 -2.19 -19.63
C ALA A 223 -7.46 -1.65 -18.64
N THR A 224 -8.67 -1.29 -19.13
CA THR A 224 -9.76 -0.76 -18.31
C THR A 224 -10.71 -1.81 -17.74
N GLY A 225 -10.66 -3.06 -18.24
CA GLY A 225 -11.55 -4.14 -17.79
C GLY A 225 -11.11 -4.76 -16.47
N ASN A 226 -12.08 -5.17 -15.62
CA ASN A 226 -11.86 -5.93 -14.37
C ASN A 226 -10.83 -5.33 -13.40
N LEU A 227 -10.83 -4.00 -13.26
CA LEU A 227 -10.00 -3.32 -12.28
C LEU A 227 -10.60 -3.47 -10.87
N PRO A 228 -9.79 -3.82 -9.86
CA PRO A 228 -10.25 -3.81 -8.47
C PRO A 228 -10.64 -2.40 -8.03
N GLU A 229 -11.60 -2.28 -7.09
CA GLU A 229 -11.97 -0.98 -6.52
C GLU A 229 -10.75 -0.30 -5.88
N GLN A 230 -10.66 1.01 -6.07
CA GLN A 230 -9.57 1.80 -5.47
C GLN A 230 -9.84 1.99 -3.98
N PRO A 231 -8.82 1.83 -3.11
CA PRO A 231 -8.93 2.23 -1.71
C PRO A 231 -9.35 3.69 -1.58
N GLY A 232 -10.29 3.97 -0.65
CA GLY A 232 -10.85 5.31 -0.48
C GLY A 232 -9.84 6.40 -0.13
N ASN A 233 -8.65 6.02 0.36
CA ASN A 233 -7.57 6.93 0.70
C ASN A 233 -6.66 7.32 -0.50
N HIS A 234 -6.73 6.63 -1.65
CA HIS A 234 -5.85 6.89 -2.80
C HIS A 234 -5.95 8.34 -3.29
N ARG A 235 -7.17 8.87 -3.44
CA ARG A 235 -7.37 10.26 -3.85
C ARG A 235 -6.72 11.26 -2.87
N ARG A 236 -6.85 11.00 -1.57
CA ARG A 236 -6.24 11.83 -0.52
C ARG A 236 -4.72 11.75 -0.57
N ILE A 237 -4.15 10.56 -0.71
CA ILE A 237 -2.69 10.36 -0.80
C ILE A 237 -2.13 11.11 -2.00
N LYS A 238 -2.74 10.97 -3.18
CA LYS A 238 -2.34 11.71 -4.38
C LYS A 238 -2.36 13.22 -4.18
N ASP A 239 -3.39 13.74 -3.50
CA ASP A 239 -3.50 15.17 -3.21
C ASP A 239 -2.44 15.64 -2.19
N LEU A 240 -2.10 14.80 -1.19
CA LEU A 240 -0.97 15.05 -0.28
C LEU A 240 0.35 15.10 -1.04
N ASN A 241 0.61 14.15 -1.92
CA ASN A 241 1.83 14.12 -2.74
C ASN A 241 1.91 15.33 -3.68
N ARG A 242 0.80 15.74 -4.29
CA ARG A 242 0.74 16.93 -5.14
C ARG A 242 1.08 18.22 -4.38
N ARG A 243 0.57 18.39 -3.17
CA ARG A 243 0.85 19.58 -2.33
C ARG A 243 2.25 19.56 -1.72
N GLY A 244 2.89 18.41 -1.65
CA GLY A 244 4.11 18.18 -0.89
C GLY A 244 3.81 17.86 0.57
N PRO A 245 3.96 16.58 0.97
CA PRO A 245 3.69 16.17 2.34
C PRO A 245 4.63 16.87 3.32
N ASN A 246 4.11 17.17 4.51
CA ASN A 246 4.94 17.70 5.58
C ASN A 246 6.06 16.71 5.92
N PRO A 247 7.30 17.18 6.11
CA PRO A 247 8.38 16.34 6.57
C PRO A 247 8.02 15.65 7.90
N LEU A 248 8.20 14.33 7.97
CA LEU A 248 7.97 13.56 9.18
C LEU A 248 9.08 13.79 10.22
N GLY A 249 10.29 14.06 9.72
CA GLY A 249 11.48 14.24 10.53
C GLY A 249 11.96 12.92 11.16
N GLU A 250 12.67 13.03 12.29
CA GLU A 250 13.11 11.84 13.02
C GLU A 250 11.99 11.27 13.88
N VAL A 251 11.61 10.03 13.60
CA VAL A 251 10.60 9.32 14.40
C VAL A 251 11.24 8.82 15.70
N LYS A 252 10.95 9.52 16.79
CA LYS A 252 11.37 9.15 18.15
C LYS A 252 10.21 8.53 18.92
N PRO A 253 10.47 7.46 19.72
CA PRO A 253 9.47 6.94 20.62
C PRO A 253 8.95 8.05 21.57
N ARG A 254 7.63 8.11 21.72
CA ARG A 254 6.95 9.06 22.60
C ARG A 254 6.11 8.30 23.61
N PRO A 255 6.72 7.80 24.70
CA PRO A 255 5.98 7.12 25.75
C PRO A 255 5.00 8.11 26.43
N LEU A 256 3.81 7.64 26.70
CA LEU A 256 2.78 8.34 27.47
C LEU A 256 2.37 7.45 28.64
N THR A 257 2.33 8.02 29.82
CA THR A 257 1.61 7.42 30.95
C THR A 257 0.12 7.43 30.67
N ILE A 258 -0.66 6.62 31.36
CA ILE A 258 -2.12 6.60 31.22
C ILE A 258 -2.70 7.97 31.57
N ASN A 259 -2.19 8.63 32.59
CA ASN A 259 -2.65 9.97 32.99
C ASN A 259 -2.39 11.02 31.92
N GLU A 260 -1.28 10.92 31.17
CA GLU A 260 -1.00 11.80 30.04
C GLU A 260 -1.88 11.48 28.81
N ALA A 261 -2.26 10.22 28.62
CA ALA A 261 -3.10 9.78 27.51
C ALA A 261 -4.58 10.19 27.66
N ILE A 262 -5.14 10.13 28.89
CA ILE A 262 -6.55 10.43 29.15
C ILE A 262 -7.01 11.77 28.55
N PRO A 263 -6.30 12.90 28.71
CA PRO A 263 -6.71 14.16 28.10
C PRO A 263 -6.76 14.12 26.56
N HIS A 264 -5.97 13.28 25.92
CA HIS A 264 -6.01 13.09 24.46
C HIS A 264 -7.27 12.35 24.04
N PHE A 265 -7.65 11.27 24.76
CA PHE A 265 -8.90 10.55 24.51
C PHE A 265 -10.12 11.46 24.70
N GLN A 266 -10.13 12.30 25.74
CA GLN A 266 -11.20 13.28 25.97
C GLN A 266 -11.32 14.30 24.82
N ARG A 267 -10.24 14.58 24.09
CA ARG A 267 -10.22 15.43 22.89
C ARG A 267 -10.48 14.67 21.59
N GLY A 268 -10.84 13.40 21.67
CA GLY A 268 -11.23 12.60 20.53
C GLY A 268 -10.09 11.80 19.86
N ALA A 269 -8.94 11.64 20.52
CA ALA A 269 -7.93 10.71 20.03
C ALA A 269 -8.42 9.25 20.15
N ALA A 270 -8.11 8.42 19.16
CA ALA A 270 -8.40 6.99 19.22
C ALA A 270 -7.19 6.20 19.73
N LEU A 271 -7.47 5.12 20.46
CA LEU A 271 -6.46 4.12 20.79
C LEU A 271 -6.40 3.10 19.66
N LEU A 272 -5.24 3.01 18.99
CA LEU A 272 -4.94 1.98 18.02
C LEU A 272 -4.10 0.89 18.70
N ASP A 273 -4.73 -0.25 18.94
CA ASP A 273 -4.09 -1.43 19.50
C ASP A 273 -3.46 -2.25 18.36
N THR A 274 -2.15 -2.32 18.35
CA THR A 274 -1.40 -3.00 17.28
C THR A 274 -0.73 -4.28 17.74
N ARG A 275 -1.07 -4.75 18.94
CA ARG A 275 -0.58 -6.03 19.48
C ARG A 275 -1.11 -7.20 18.64
N PRO A 276 -0.46 -8.37 18.77
CA PRO A 276 -0.98 -9.60 18.19
C PRO A 276 -2.44 -9.80 18.58
N ARG A 277 -3.21 -10.33 17.65
CA ARG A 277 -4.65 -10.49 17.79
C ARG A 277 -5.07 -11.25 19.04
N ASP A 278 -4.37 -12.34 19.37
CA ASP A 278 -4.71 -13.14 20.55
C ASP A 278 -4.57 -12.33 21.84
N ALA A 279 -3.60 -11.42 21.91
CA ALA A 279 -3.44 -10.48 23.01
C ALA A 279 -4.60 -9.47 23.09
N PHE A 280 -5.06 -8.98 21.93
CA PHE A 280 -6.22 -8.10 21.88
C PHE A 280 -7.51 -8.80 22.32
N VAL A 281 -7.77 -9.99 21.81
CA VAL A 281 -8.96 -10.80 22.19
C VAL A 281 -8.95 -11.17 23.66
N ALA A 282 -7.78 -11.47 24.23
CA ALA A 282 -7.66 -11.79 25.66
C ALA A 282 -7.98 -10.58 26.54
N LEU A 283 -7.49 -9.39 26.18
CA LEU A 283 -7.72 -8.16 26.94
C LEU A 283 -7.47 -6.92 26.08
N HIS A 284 -8.45 -6.01 26.00
CA HIS A 284 -8.31 -4.74 25.29
C HIS A 284 -9.09 -3.61 25.98
N VAL A 285 -8.83 -2.37 25.55
CA VAL A 285 -9.61 -1.21 26.01
C VAL A 285 -10.88 -1.13 25.18
N PRO A 286 -12.08 -1.05 25.79
CA PRO A 286 -13.32 -0.89 25.05
C PRO A 286 -13.29 0.32 24.10
N GLY A 287 -13.71 0.13 22.85
CA GLY A 287 -13.68 1.16 21.82
C GLY A 287 -12.30 1.40 21.16
N SER A 288 -11.26 0.69 21.57
CA SER A 288 -9.99 0.71 20.84
C SER A 288 -10.14 0.05 19.46
N VAL A 289 -9.35 0.54 18.53
CA VAL A 289 -9.28 -0.03 17.18
C VAL A 289 -8.16 -1.04 17.13
N HIS A 290 -8.44 -2.26 16.69
CA HIS A 290 -7.40 -3.27 16.54
C HIS A 290 -6.93 -3.40 15.09
N LEU A 291 -5.66 -3.17 14.86
CA LEU A 291 -4.94 -3.45 13.60
C LEU A 291 -3.55 -3.96 13.93
N GLU A 292 -3.33 -5.24 13.76
CA GLU A 292 -2.04 -5.86 14.05
C GLU A 292 -0.87 -5.19 13.32
N ALA A 293 0.27 -5.04 14.01
CA ALA A 293 1.51 -4.44 13.48
C ALA A 293 2.22 -5.40 12.53
N ASP A 294 1.61 -5.67 11.38
CA ASP A 294 2.18 -6.45 10.29
C ASP A 294 2.37 -5.62 9.02
N ASP A 295 2.87 -6.24 7.96
CA ASP A 295 3.12 -5.58 6.68
C ASP A 295 1.85 -5.02 6.02
N GLN A 296 0.66 -5.53 6.36
CA GLN A 296 -0.62 -5.10 5.81
C GLN A 296 -1.27 -3.93 6.56
N LEU A 297 -0.66 -3.43 7.63
CA LEU A 297 -1.20 -2.34 8.45
C LEU A 297 -1.53 -1.09 7.60
N SER A 298 -0.61 -0.69 6.71
CA SER A 298 -0.82 0.47 5.81
C SER A 298 -2.06 0.32 4.93
N ASN A 299 -2.29 -0.87 4.38
CA ASN A 299 -3.47 -1.14 3.54
C ASN A 299 -4.75 -1.11 4.36
N ARG A 300 -4.74 -1.68 5.56
CA ARG A 300 -5.94 -1.83 6.40
C ARG A 300 -6.41 -0.53 7.02
N VAL A 301 -5.48 0.32 7.46
CA VAL A 301 -5.84 1.54 8.19
C VAL A 301 -6.69 2.48 7.34
N GLY A 302 -6.44 2.56 6.04
CA GLY A 302 -7.20 3.41 5.11
C GLY A 302 -8.67 3.04 4.95
N PHE A 303 -9.06 1.80 5.28
CA PHE A 303 -10.46 1.36 5.23
C PHE A 303 -11.21 1.58 6.56
N ILE A 304 -10.47 1.74 7.67
CA ILE A 304 -11.05 1.65 9.02
C ILE A 304 -11.07 2.99 9.74
N LEU A 305 -9.98 3.73 9.65
CA LEU A 305 -9.84 4.98 10.39
C LEU A 305 -10.11 6.19 9.52
N PRO A 306 -10.85 7.19 10.05
CA PRO A 306 -10.93 8.49 9.39
C PRO A 306 -9.53 9.10 9.24
N PRO A 307 -9.25 9.77 8.11
CA PRO A 307 -8.03 10.55 7.98
C PRO A 307 -7.99 11.65 9.04
N ASP A 308 -6.81 12.08 9.43
CA ASP A 308 -6.58 13.15 10.39
C ASP A 308 -6.97 12.88 11.84
N LEU A 309 -7.42 11.68 12.17
CA LEU A 309 -7.70 11.26 13.54
C LEU A 309 -6.39 11.22 14.35
N PRO A 310 -6.32 11.93 15.51
CA PRO A 310 -5.18 11.76 16.42
C PRO A 310 -5.16 10.34 16.98
N LEU A 311 -3.98 9.71 16.97
CA LEU A 311 -3.81 8.33 17.41
C LEU A 311 -2.89 8.25 18.62
N ILE A 312 -3.25 7.43 19.59
CA ILE A 312 -2.38 6.89 20.62
C ILE A 312 -2.23 5.40 20.31
N LEU A 313 -1.01 4.89 20.35
CA LEU A 313 -0.73 3.51 20.02
C LEU A 313 -0.67 2.65 21.28
N LEU A 314 -1.12 1.42 21.18
CA LEU A 314 -0.75 0.34 22.11
C LEU A 314 0.11 -0.64 21.33
N VAL A 315 1.37 -0.72 21.67
CA VAL A 315 2.43 -1.48 20.97
C VAL A 315 3.17 -2.39 21.94
N GLU A 316 3.80 -3.43 21.44
CA GLU A 316 4.58 -4.35 22.28
C GLU A 316 5.91 -3.72 22.78
N ASN A 317 6.54 -2.89 21.96
CA ASN A 317 7.82 -2.25 22.28
C ASN A 317 8.11 -1.06 21.34
N GLU A 318 9.21 -0.33 21.59
CA GLU A 318 9.61 0.83 20.82
C GLU A 318 10.00 0.53 19.36
N ALA A 319 10.48 -0.67 19.06
CA ALA A 319 10.79 -1.04 17.67
C ALA A 319 9.50 -1.16 16.86
N VAL A 320 8.49 -1.82 17.42
CA VAL A 320 7.13 -1.92 16.84
C VAL A 320 6.49 -0.53 16.75
N TYR A 321 6.68 0.35 17.74
CA TYR A 321 6.22 1.74 17.66
C TYR A 321 6.73 2.44 16.40
N ARG A 322 8.03 2.37 16.12
CA ARG A 322 8.62 3.00 14.93
C ARG A 322 8.07 2.38 13.64
N GLN A 323 7.97 1.06 13.58
CA GLN A 323 7.39 0.35 12.44
C GLN A 323 5.96 0.83 12.18
N VAL A 324 5.12 0.88 13.20
CA VAL A 324 3.72 1.31 13.11
C VAL A 324 3.62 2.77 12.65
N VAL A 325 4.43 3.68 13.24
CA VAL A 325 4.43 5.09 12.83
C VAL A 325 4.77 5.25 11.35
N PHE A 326 5.77 4.53 10.83
CA PHE A 326 6.08 4.58 9.39
C PHE A 326 4.97 3.96 8.54
N SER A 327 4.39 2.84 8.97
CA SER A 327 3.27 2.22 8.25
C SER A 327 2.05 3.14 8.16
N LEU A 328 1.75 3.87 9.22
CA LEU A 328 0.70 4.89 9.26
C LEU A 328 1.05 6.09 8.38
N ALA A 329 2.27 6.60 8.50
CA ALA A 329 2.73 7.77 7.76
C ALA A 329 2.78 7.51 6.24
N ARG A 330 3.10 6.29 5.79
CA ARG A 330 3.06 5.90 4.36
C ARG A 330 1.69 6.11 3.73
N VAL A 331 0.63 6.05 4.50
CA VAL A 331 -0.74 6.29 4.00
C VAL A 331 -1.36 7.56 4.58
N GLY A 332 -0.51 8.48 5.09
CA GLY A 332 -0.88 9.83 5.47
C GLY A 332 -1.57 9.97 6.83
N TYR A 333 -1.34 9.04 7.77
CA TYR A 333 -1.78 9.15 9.16
C TYR A 333 -0.62 9.65 10.03
N ASP A 334 -0.31 10.93 9.92
CA ASP A 334 0.86 11.56 10.58
C ASP A 334 0.59 12.00 12.03
N LYS A 335 -0.68 11.95 12.51
CA LYS A 335 -1.08 12.48 13.82
C LYS A 335 -0.95 11.42 14.92
N VAL A 336 0.24 10.82 15.06
CA VAL A 336 0.53 9.91 16.18
C VAL A 336 1.04 10.72 17.36
N THR A 337 0.25 10.72 18.45
CA THR A 337 0.55 11.47 19.69
C THR A 337 1.64 10.80 20.50
N GLY A 338 1.64 9.46 20.55
CA GLY A 338 2.58 8.65 21.32
C GLY A 338 2.03 7.23 21.51
N TYR A 339 2.58 6.48 22.46
CA TYR A 339 2.11 5.15 22.81
C TYR A 339 1.95 4.98 24.32
N LEU A 340 1.03 4.12 24.75
CA LEU A 340 0.85 3.77 26.17
C LEU A 340 2.06 2.96 26.64
N SER A 341 2.92 3.57 27.45
CA SER A 341 4.18 2.94 27.92
C SER A 341 3.96 1.98 29.08
N GLU A 342 2.86 2.15 29.84
CA GLU A 342 2.58 1.34 31.04
C GLU A 342 1.76 0.08 30.72
N GLY A 343 1.24 -0.04 29.48
CA GLY A 343 0.47 -1.19 29.03
C GLY A 343 -0.91 -1.34 29.66
N LEU A 344 -1.57 -2.48 29.42
CA LEU A 344 -2.93 -2.73 29.91
C LEU A 344 -2.98 -3.18 31.37
N ASP A 345 -1.92 -3.73 31.92
CA ASP A 345 -1.89 -4.12 33.35
C ASP A 345 -2.03 -2.89 34.25
N ALA A 346 -1.29 -1.82 33.92
CA ALA A 346 -1.42 -0.56 34.64
C ALA A 346 -2.78 0.11 34.41
N TRP A 347 -3.33 0.02 33.17
CA TRP A 347 -4.67 0.49 32.82
C TRP A 347 -5.74 -0.14 33.71
N GLN A 348 -5.68 -1.48 33.85
CA GLN A 348 -6.58 -2.24 34.69
C GLN A 348 -6.39 -1.95 36.20
N ALA A 349 -5.13 -1.82 36.63
CA ALA A 349 -4.81 -1.48 38.03
C ALA A 349 -5.34 -0.10 38.46
N MET A 350 -5.53 0.83 37.52
CA MET A 350 -6.18 2.12 37.75
C MET A 350 -7.72 2.03 37.77
N GLY A 351 -8.30 0.84 37.64
CA GLY A 351 -9.75 0.64 37.59
C GLY A 351 -10.43 1.11 36.32
N LEU A 352 -9.66 1.31 35.23
CA LEU A 352 -10.19 1.70 33.94
C LEU A 352 -10.81 0.51 33.23
N PRO A 353 -11.85 0.71 32.39
CA PRO A 353 -12.56 -0.39 31.76
C PRO A 353 -11.70 -1.17 30.79
N VAL A 354 -11.86 -2.48 30.82
CA VAL A 354 -11.27 -3.44 29.87
C VAL A 354 -12.36 -4.37 29.38
N ALA A 355 -12.16 -4.95 28.20
CA ALA A 355 -13.02 -5.94 27.59
C ALA A 355 -12.21 -7.16 27.10
N SER A 356 -12.89 -8.26 26.85
CA SER A 356 -12.31 -9.49 26.30
C SER A 356 -13.33 -10.21 25.40
N GLY A 357 -12.89 -10.86 24.33
CA GLY A 357 -13.61 -11.94 23.72
C GLY A 357 -14.67 -11.60 22.64
N ASP A 358 -14.69 -10.41 22.04
CA ASP A 358 -15.76 -10.06 21.09
C ASP A 358 -15.54 -10.57 19.65
N ILE A 359 -14.30 -10.92 19.27
CA ILE A 359 -13.95 -11.43 17.95
C ILE A 359 -13.24 -12.78 18.07
N ALA A 360 -13.85 -13.85 17.57
CA ALA A 360 -13.24 -15.17 17.55
C ALA A 360 -12.67 -15.50 16.15
N ASN A 361 -11.47 -16.09 16.11
CA ASN A 361 -10.96 -16.72 14.90
C ASN A 361 -11.58 -18.11 14.77
N ILE A 362 -12.10 -18.41 13.59
CA ILE A 362 -12.56 -19.74 13.23
C ILE A 362 -11.97 -20.19 11.90
N SER A 363 -11.71 -21.47 11.76
CA SER A 363 -11.32 -22.07 10.49
C SER A 363 -12.52 -22.18 9.54
N PRO A 364 -12.29 -22.36 8.23
CA PRO A 364 -13.35 -22.65 7.27
C PRO A 364 -14.21 -23.88 7.66
N VAL A 365 -13.60 -24.90 8.25
CA VAL A 365 -14.29 -26.11 8.71
C VAL A 365 -15.21 -25.81 9.89
N GLU A 366 -14.73 -25.06 10.88
CA GLU A 366 -15.54 -24.62 12.01
C GLU A 366 -16.70 -23.71 11.58
N LEU A 367 -16.49 -22.82 10.61
CA LEU A 367 -17.58 -22.04 10.03
C LEU A 367 -18.62 -22.96 9.37
N HIS A 368 -18.18 -23.93 8.56
CA HIS A 368 -19.06 -24.89 7.92
C HIS A 368 -19.91 -25.64 8.94
N ASP A 369 -19.30 -26.09 10.04
CA ASP A 369 -20.01 -26.75 11.13
C ASP A 369 -21.03 -25.83 11.81
N LEU A 370 -20.69 -24.55 12.02
CA LEU A 370 -21.65 -23.56 12.54
C LEU A 370 -22.82 -23.31 11.60
N ILE A 371 -22.59 -23.31 10.29
CA ILE A 371 -23.65 -23.14 9.28
C ILE A 371 -24.59 -24.36 9.26
N ILE A 372 -24.06 -25.58 9.36
CA ILE A 372 -24.87 -26.81 9.25
C ILE A 372 -25.51 -27.18 10.59
N ASN A 373 -24.75 -27.15 11.67
CA ASN A 373 -25.15 -27.72 12.98
C ASN A 373 -25.56 -26.64 14.01
N GLY A 374 -25.48 -25.34 13.67
CA GLY A 374 -25.80 -24.25 14.58
C GLY A 374 -27.28 -24.15 14.92
N ASN A 375 -27.72 -24.83 15.96
CA ASN A 375 -29.11 -24.79 16.47
C ASN A 375 -29.46 -23.36 16.94
N GLY A 376 -30.10 -22.57 16.07
CA GLY A 376 -30.67 -21.24 16.40
C GLY A 376 -29.70 -20.05 16.42
N SER A 377 -28.40 -20.25 16.18
CA SER A 377 -27.37 -19.18 16.17
C SER A 377 -26.45 -19.26 14.95
N ARG A 378 -26.99 -19.55 13.77
CA ARG A 378 -26.18 -19.54 12.55
C ARG A 378 -25.66 -18.14 12.29
N PRO A 379 -24.35 -17.95 12.10
CA PRO A 379 -23.83 -16.64 11.77
C PRO A 379 -24.27 -16.20 10.36
N VAL A 380 -24.52 -14.92 10.18
CA VAL A 380 -24.55 -14.31 8.84
C VAL A 380 -23.12 -14.37 8.29
N VAL A 381 -22.92 -14.99 7.14
CA VAL A 381 -21.64 -15.00 6.45
C VAL A 381 -21.53 -13.71 5.65
N LEU A 382 -20.62 -12.84 6.07
CA LEU A 382 -20.34 -11.56 5.41
C LEU A 382 -19.07 -11.69 4.56
N ASP A 383 -19.24 -11.71 3.23
CA ASP A 383 -18.10 -11.69 2.30
C ASP A 383 -17.72 -10.24 1.98
N VAL A 384 -16.49 -9.86 2.32
CA VAL A 384 -15.98 -8.49 2.14
C VAL A 384 -15.04 -8.36 0.94
N ARG A 385 -15.12 -9.34 0.01
CA ARG A 385 -14.38 -9.29 -1.25
C ARG A 385 -15.06 -8.38 -2.26
N GLU A 386 -14.38 -8.19 -3.40
CA GLU A 386 -14.93 -7.46 -4.53
C GLU A 386 -16.00 -8.28 -5.27
N PRO A 387 -16.98 -7.63 -5.95
CA PRO A 387 -18.06 -8.32 -6.66
C PRO A 387 -17.59 -9.36 -7.68
N TRP A 388 -16.48 -9.09 -8.36
CA TRP A 388 -15.91 -10.02 -9.34
C TRP A 388 -15.26 -11.24 -8.69
N GLU A 389 -14.67 -11.11 -7.48
CA GLU A 389 -14.17 -12.25 -6.69
C GLU A 389 -15.33 -13.13 -6.20
N PHE A 390 -16.39 -12.49 -5.72
CA PHE A 390 -17.60 -13.15 -5.25
C PHE A 390 -18.28 -13.96 -6.37
N ALA A 391 -18.38 -13.37 -7.57
CA ALA A 391 -18.97 -14.01 -8.75
C ALA A 391 -18.16 -15.24 -9.24
N GLN A 392 -16.85 -15.32 -8.97
CA GLN A 392 -16.04 -16.50 -9.30
C GLN A 392 -16.36 -17.71 -8.40
N GLY A 393 -16.90 -17.44 -7.21
CA GLY A 393 -17.32 -18.46 -6.25
C GLY A 393 -17.28 -17.95 -4.83
N HIS A 394 -18.34 -18.24 -4.07
CA HIS A 394 -18.50 -17.75 -2.69
C HIS A 394 -19.11 -18.83 -1.79
N ILE A 395 -19.07 -18.61 -0.48
CA ILE A 395 -19.71 -19.48 0.51
C ILE A 395 -21.23 -19.40 0.34
N PRO A 396 -21.96 -20.53 0.27
CA PRO A 396 -23.39 -20.52 0.05
C PRO A 396 -24.15 -19.64 1.05
N GLY A 397 -25.01 -18.76 0.54
CA GLY A 397 -25.81 -17.84 1.33
C GLY A 397 -25.04 -16.67 1.93
N ALA A 398 -23.80 -16.41 1.50
CA ALA A 398 -23.03 -15.25 1.96
C ALA A 398 -23.62 -13.93 1.44
N VAL A 399 -23.61 -12.92 2.29
CA VAL A 399 -23.97 -11.54 1.96
C VAL A 399 -22.73 -10.81 1.52
N LEU A 400 -22.75 -10.21 0.32
CA LEU A 400 -21.65 -9.44 -0.21
C LEU A 400 -21.76 -7.97 0.20
N ILE A 401 -20.79 -7.50 0.99
CA ILE A 401 -20.56 -6.07 1.23
C ILE A 401 -19.05 -5.85 1.12
N PRO A 402 -18.53 -5.34 0.00
CA PRO A 402 -17.11 -5.06 -0.15
C PRO A 402 -16.56 -4.22 1.01
N LEU A 403 -15.32 -4.49 1.44
CA LEU A 403 -14.72 -3.83 2.60
C LEU A 403 -14.78 -2.29 2.48
N GLY A 404 -14.54 -1.76 1.29
CA GLY A 404 -14.62 -0.31 1.03
C GLY A 404 -15.99 0.32 1.22
N GLN A 405 -17.07 -0.48 1.13
CA GLN A 405 -18.46 -0.05 1.31
C GLN A 405 -19.01 -0.34 2.71
N LEU A 406 -18.33 -1.20 3.48
CA LEU A 406 -18.86 -1.75 4.73
C LEU A 406 -19.25 -0.67 5.74
N ALA A 407 -18.41 0.35 5.92
CA ALA A 407 -18.67 1.43 6.88
C ALA A 407 -20.00 2.18 6.60
N GLY A 408 -20.36 2.34 5.34
CA GLY A 408 -21.61 3.00 4.90
C GLY A 408 -22.84 2.08 4.90
N ARG A 409 -22.63 0.75 4.94
CA ARG A 409 -23.68 -0.28 4.78
C ARG A 409 -23.90 -1.13 6.03
N LEU A 410 -23.33 -0.78 7.17
CA LEU A 410 -23.47 -1.51 8.43
C LEU A 410 -24.94 -1.67 8.89
N GLY A 411 -25.82 -0.74 8.52
CA GLY A 411 -27.26 -0.83 8.82
C GLY A 411 -28.00 -1.97 8.11
N GLU A 412 -27.35 -2.65 7.15
CA GLU A 412 -27.91 -3.84 6.50
C GLU A 412 -27.71 -5.12 7.35
N LEU A 413 -26.89 -5.06 8.39
CA LEU A 413 -26.56 -6.16 9.29
C LEU A 413 -27.20 -5.95 10.66
N ASP A 414 -27.66 -7.04 11.26
CA ASP A 414 -28.18 -7.02 12.65
C ASP A 414 -27.03 -7.23 13.64
N SER A 415 -26.78 -6.23 14.48
CA SER A 415 -25.68 -6.26 15.47
C SER A 415 -25.90 -7.28 16.58
N GLU A 416 -27.13 -7.75 16.81
CA GLU A 416 -27.45 -8.78 17.79
C GLU A 416 -27.21 -10.21 17.23
N HIS A 417 -27.15 -10.36 15.92
CA HIS A 417 -26.88 -11.64 15.27
C HIS A 417 -25.39 -11.91 15.13
N PRO A 418 -24.92 -13.15 15.28
CA PRO A 418 -23.53 -13.51 15.01
C PRO A 418 -23.18 -13.25 13.54
N VAL A 419 -22.02 -12.66 13.28
CA VAL A 419 -21.50 -12.40 11.93
C VAL A 419 -20.17 -13.11 11.75
N ALA A 420 -20.05 -13.93 10.69
CA ALA A 420 -18.81 -14.55 10.27
C ALA A 420 -18.26 -13.82 9.03
N VAL A 421 -17.17 -13.11 9.21
CA VAL A 421 -16.56 -12.29 8.15
C VAL A 421 -15.56 -13.10 7.37
N VAL A 422 -15.67 -13.11 6.05
CA VAL A 422 -14.79 -13.84 5.14
C VAL A 422 -14.23 -12.91 4.05
N CYS A 423 -12.98 -13.17 3.65
CA CYS A 423 -12.39 -12.62 2.43
C CYS A 423 -11.58 -13.71 1.73
N ALA A 424 -10.69 -13.39 0.80
CA ALA A 424 -9.90 -14.41 0.10
C ALA A 424 -8.98 -15.21 1.04
N THR A 425 -8.22 -14.53 1.92
CA THR A 425 -7.14 -15.13 2.73
C THR A 425 -7.27 -14.93 4.25
N GLY A 426 -8.22 -14.11 4.72
CA GLY A 426 -8.37 -13.75 6.14
C GLY A 426 -7.94 -12.33 6.50
N ASN A 427 -7.23 -11.61 5.63
CA ASN A 427 -6.68 -10.27 5.93
C ASN A 427 -7.73 -9.16 5.90
N ARG A 428 -8.50 -9.02 4.81
CA ARG A 428 -9.59 -8.04 4.69
C ARG A 428 -10.70 -8.31 5.71
N SER A 429 -11.00 -9.58 5.99
CA SER A 429 -12.01 -9.96 6.98
C SER A 429 -11.62 -9.58 8.40
N GLN A 430 -10.34 -9.56 8.74
CA GLN A 430 -9.86 -9.06 10.03
C GLN A 430 -10.18 -7.56 10.20
N SER A 431 -9.95 -6.78 9.16
CA SER A 431 -10.28 -5.34 9.15
C SER A 431 -11.79 -5.09 9.32
N ALA A 432 -12.59 -5.87 8.59
CA ALA A 432 -14.04 -5.79 8.69
C ALA A 432 -14.55 -6.22 10.07
N ALA A 433 -14.00 -7.28 10.65
CA ALA A 433 -14.32 -7.74 12.00
C ALA A 433 -14.00 -6.66 13.06
N ALA A 434 -12.85 -5.98 12.93
CA ALA A 434 -12.49 -4.86 13.78
C ALA A 434 -13.49 -3.69 13.66
N LEU A 435 -13.94 -3.36 12.45
CA LEU A 435 -14.95 -2.34 12.20
C LEU A 435 -16.31 -2.71 12.84
N LEU A 436 -16.75 -3.96 12.71
CA LEU A 436 -17.98 -4.46 13.34
C LEU A 436 -17.88 -4.38 14.87
N GLY A 437 -16.73 -4.74 15.46
CA GLY A 437 -16.50 -4.64 16.91
C GLY A 437 -16.66 -3.21 17.43
N GLN A 438 -16.15 -2.19 16.70
CA GLN A 438 -16.34 -0.77 17.03
C GLN A 438 -17.81 -0.33 17.00
N LYS A 439 -18.67 -1.04 16.30
CA LYS A 439 -20.10 -0.75 16.12
C LYS A 439 -21.01 -1.63 16.97
N ASN A 440 -20.44 -2.21 18.04
CA ASN A 440 -21.13 -3.00 19.07
C ASN A 440 -21.83 -4.28 18.55
N PHE A 441 -21.32 -4.88 17.48
CA PHE A 441 -21.73 -6.23 17.09
C PHE A 441 -21.27 -7.22 18.17
N LYS A 442 -22.21 -8.01 18.70
CA LYS A 442 -21.99 -8.82 19.92
C LYS A 442 -21.21 -10.09 19.73
N LYS A 443 -21.20 -10.65 18.52
CA LYS A 443 -20.51 -11.90 18.24
C LYS A 443 -19.97 -11.90 16.81
N ILE A 444 -18.67 -11.80 16.72
CA ILE A 444 -17.99 -11.70 15.43
C ILE A 444 -17.02 -12.85 15.29
N TYR A 445 -17.06 -13.49 14.14
CA TYR A 445 -16.07 -14.48 13.74
C TYR A 445 -15.26 -13.96 12.57
N ASN A 446 -13.94 -14.05 12.65
CA ASN A 446 -13.08 -13.88 11.48
C ASN A 446 -12.70 -15.27 10.95
N VAL A 447 -12.96 -15.51 9.67
CA VAL A 447 -12.64 -16.78 9.04
C VAL A 447 -11.19 -16.77 8.56
N THR A 448 -10.34 -17.53 9.25
CA THR A 448 -8.93 -17.67 8.88
C THR A 448 -8.79 -18.36 7.54
N HIS A 449 -7.78 -17.98 6.73
CA HIS A 449 -7.55 -18.50 5.38
C HIS A 449 -8.70 -18.22 4.38
N GLY A 450 -9.79 -17.60 4.81
CA GLY A 450 -10.88 -17.09 3.97
C GLY A 450 -11.47 -18.11 3.01
N THR A 451 -11.93 -17.62 1.84
CA THR A 451 -12.51 -18.46 0.78
C THR A 451 -11.48 -19.40 0.14
N MET A 452 -10.19 -19.03 0.13
CA MET A 452 -9.15 -19.94 -0.36
C MET A 452 -9.05 -21.18 0.53
N GLY A 453 -9.03 -21.01 1.85
CA GLY A 453 -9.07 -22.13 2.79
C GLY A 453 -10.36 -22.93 2.69
N TRP A 454 -11.49 -22.27 2.48
CA TRP A 454 -12.78 -22.93 2.25
C TRP A 454 -12.74 -23.89 1.06
N VAL A 455 -12.23 -23.41 -0.09
CA VAL A 455 -12.07 -24.22 -1.31
C VAL A 455 -11.04 -25.34 -1.13
N GLN A 456 -9.93 -25.08 -0.45
CA GLN A 456 -8.89 -26.08 -0.18
C GLN A 456 -9.43 -27.27 0.64
N HIS A 457 -10.40 -27.04 1.51
CA HIS A 457 -11.05 -28.10 2.28
C HIS A 457 -12.21 -28.78 1.52
N GLY A 458 -12.42 -28.45 0.24
CA GLY A 458 -13.47 -29.05 -0.59
C GLY A 458 -14.89 -28.71 -0.15
N LEU A 459 -15.08 -27.59 0.56
CA LEU A 459 -16.39 -27.17 1.07
C LEU A 459 -17.25 -26.56 -0.05
N PRO A 460 -18.60 -26.58 0.09
CA PRO A 460 -19.53 -26.15 -0.96
C PRO A 460 -19.30 -24.69 -1.40
N VAL A 461 -19.37 -24.44 -2.71
CA VAL A 461 -19.21 -23.10 -3.31
C VAL A 461 -20.41 -22.81 -4.20
N GLU A 462 -20.96 -21.61 -4.06
CA GLU A 462 -21.99 -21.03 -4.95
C GLU A 462 -21.32 -20.09 -5.97
N ARG A 463 -21.91 -19.96 -7.18
CA ARG A 463 -21.41 -19.10 -8.25
C ARG A 463 -22.51 -18.22 -8.82
#